data_5f125b5a05639a9f0fb4149e0694b678
#
_entry.id   5f125b5a05639a9f0fb4149e0694b678
#
_cell.length_a   1.000
_cell.length_b   1.000
_cell.length_c   1.000
_cell.angle_alpha   90.00
_cell.angle_beta   90.00
_cell.angle_gamma   90.00
#
_symmetry.space_group_name_H-M   'P 1'
#
loop_
_entity.id
_entity.type
_entity.pdbx_description
1 polymer ?
#
loop_
_entity_poly.entity_id
_entity_poly.type
_entity_poly.pdbx_seq_one_letter_code
_entity_poly.pdbx_strand_id
1 'polypeptide(L)'
;GEVSMERIDDAARRVLRLKYRLGLFDQPDTMLEDYPEFGGEAHAKLAYEAALESEVLLKNNGILPLQKNVRILVTGPNANSIRTLNGGWSYTWQGEGASIPQFTEKYNTIYEALDAKFENVTYVPGVEYDLMSGNWKFDEATSIKEAVAAARKSDVIIACVGENTYCETPGNDEDLDLSDNQIQLVKALAATGRPIVLILNEGRPRIIREIEPLATAVVDVLLPGNYG
;
A
#
# COMPACT_ATOMS: atom_id res chain seq x y z
N GLY A 1 -32.53 -35.36 19.06
CA GLY A 1 -31.51 -34.47 18.56
C GLY A 1 -30.15 -35.09 18.52
N GLU A 2 -29.34 -34.62 17.63
CA GLU A 2 -27.95 -35.07 17.45
C GLU A 2 -27.01 -34.54 18.56
N VAL A 3 -27.42 -33.46 19.24
CA VAL A 3 -26.68 -32.83 20.34
C VAL A 3 -27.56 -32.81 21.61
N SER A 4 -26.98 -33.21 22.75
CA SER A 4 -27.69 -33.17 24.03
C SER A 4 -27.87 -31.73 24.54
N MET A 5 -28.92 -31.51 25.32
CA MET A 5 -29.13 -30.22 25.97
C MET A 5 -27.99 -29.83 26.91
N GLU A 6 -27.43 -30.80 27.62
CA GLU A 6 -26.27 -30.60 28.50
C GLU A 6 -25.08 -29.99 27.73
N ARG A 7 -24.82 -30.48 26.51
CA ARG A 7 -23.74 -29.95 25.66
C ARG A 7 -24.03 -28.53 25.18
N ILE A 8 -25.31 -28.24 24.88
CA ILE A 8 -25.77 -26.89 24.51
C ILE A 8 -25.61 -25.94 25.69
N ASP A 9 -26.05 -26.36 26.88
CA ASP A 9 -25.92 -25.54 28.09
C ASP A 9 -24.45 -25.28 28.47
N ASP A 10 -23.56 -26.25 28.29
CA ASP A 10 -22.13 -26.07 28.50
C ASP A 10 -21.56 -25.02 27.52
N ALA A 11 -21.93 -25.07 26.26
CA ALA A 11 -21.49 -24.09 25.26
C ALA A 11 -21.97 -22.68 25.61
N ALA A 12 -23.28 -22.53 25.93
CA ALA A 12 -23.85 -21.25 26.34
C ALA A 12 -23.17 -20.70 27.61
N ARG A 13 -22.93 -21.55 28.59
CA ARG A 13 -22.25 -21.18 29.84
C ARG A 13 -20.81 -20.69 29.60
N ARG A 14 -20.09 -21.26 28.66
CA ARG A 14 -18.74 -20.80 28.30
C ARG A 14 -18.75 -19.42 27.69
N VAL A 15 -19.66 -19.16 26.76
CA VAL A 15 -19.82 -17.84 26.12
C VAL A 15 -20.25 -16.79 27.16
N LEU A 16 -21.25 -17.09 27.97
CA LEU A 16 -21.72 -16.19 29.03
C LEU A 16 -20.62 -15.89 30.05
N ARG A 17 -19.84 -16.89 30.44
CA ARG A 17 -18.69 -16.68 31.35
C ARG A 17 -17.67 -15.69 30.78
N LEU A 18 -17.39 -15.77 29.48
CA LEU A 18 -16.50 -14.80 28.81
C LEU A 18 -17.09 -13.39 28.87
N LYS A 19 -18.37 -13.24 28.52
CA LYS A 19 -19.08 -11.96 28.58
C LYS A 19 -19.06 -11.35 30.00
N TYR A 20 -19.30 -12.16 31.02
CA TYR A 20 -19.21 -11.71 32.41
C TYR A 20 -17.80 -11.26 32.81
N ARG A 21 -16.78 -12.04 32.42
CA ARG A 21 -15.39 -11.69 32.72
C ARG A 21 -14.92 -10.40 32.04
N LEU A 22 -15.51 -10.07 30.89
CA LEU A 22 -15.25 -8.84 30.15
C LEU A 22 -16.11 -7.66 30.63
N GLY A 23 -17.03 -7.85 31.60
CA GLY A 23 -17.90 -6.80 32.11
C GLY A 23 -18.97 -6.33 31.12
N LEU A 24 -19.27 -7.10 30.05
CA LEU A 24 -20.16 -6.66 28.97
C LEU A 24 -21.62 -6.50 29.41
N PHE A 25 -22.01 -6.99 30.57
CA PHE A 25 -23.34 -6.79 31.12
C PHE A 25 -23.45 -5.50 31.95
N ASP A 26 -22.30 -5.03 32.46
CA ASP A 26 -22.24 -3.79 33.28
C ASP A 26 -21.86 -2.59 32.39
N GLN A 27 -21.00 -2.83 31.39
CA GLN A 27 -20.53 -1.82 30.41
C GLN A 27 -20.58 -2.42 29.01
N PRO A 28 -21.74 -2.48 28.35
CA PRO A 28 -21.91 -3.14 27.06
C PRO A 28 -21.29 -2.38 25.89
N ASP A 29 -21.19 -1.07 26.00
CA ASP A 29 -20.70 -0.18 24.96
C ASP A 29 -19.39 0.50 25.37
N THR A 30 -18.52 0.68 24.40
CA THR A 30 -17.28 1.46 24.53
C THR A 30 -17.48 2.76 23.75
N MET A 31 -17.46 3.88 24.43
CA MET A 31 -17.65 5.19 23.83
C MET A 31 -16.28 5.80 23.49
N LEU A 32 -16.17 6.48 22.36
CA LEU A 32 -14.93 7.10 21.91
C LEU A 32 -14.44 8.18 22.90
N GLU A 33 -15.36 8.85 23.56
CA GLU A 33 -15.11 9.89 24.56
C GLU A 33 -14.31 9.36 25.77
N ASP A 34 -14.41 8.06 26.06
CA ASP A 34 -13.67 7.41 27.14
C ASP A 34 -12.18 7.20 26.78
N TYR A 35 -11.81 7.45 25.51
CA TYR A 35 -10.46 7.23 24.97
C TYR A 35 -9.95 8.46 24.21
N PRO A 36 -9.74 9.59 24.88
CA PRO A 36 -9.36 10.85 24.23
C PRO A 36 -8.00 10.79 23.51
N GLU A 37 -7.18 9.81 23.83
CA GLU A 37 -5.88 9.59 23.19
C GLU A 37 -5.97 8.78 21.88
N PHE A 38 -7.14 8.17 21.60
CA PHE A 38 -7.32 7.34 20.42
C PHE A 38 -7.11 8.14 19.13
N GLY A 39 -6.14 7.70 18.30
CA GLY A 39 -5.77 8.41 17.08
C GLY A 39 -5.07 9.75 17.28
N GLY A 40 -4.63 10.05 18.51
CA GLY A 40 -3.88 11.25 18.83
C GLY A 40 -2.42 11.24 18.34
N GLU A 41 -1.68 12.31 18.63
CA GLU A 41 -0.29 12.51 18.16
C GLU A 41 0.67 11.37 18.54
N ALA A 42 0.51 10.81 19.76
CA ALA A 42 1.35 9.70 20.20
C ALA A 42 1.15 8.44 19.34
N HIS A 43 -0.11 8.14 18.98
CA HIS A 43 -0.43 7.03 18.09
C HIS A 43 0.04 7.29 16.65
N ALA A 44 -0.10 8.52 16.15
CA ALA A 44 0.41 8.92 14.84
C ALA A 44 1.92 8.75 14.75
N LYS A 45 2.66 9.19 15.77
CA LYS A 45 4.11 9.02 15.84
C LYS A 45 4.52 7.55 15.85
N LEU A 46 3.84 6.72 16.67
CA LEU A 46 4.12 5.29 16.75
C LEU A 46 3.84 4.60 15.40
N ALA A 47 2.74 4.96 14.72
CA ALA A 47 2.41 4.41 13.41
C ALA A 47 3.46 4.79 12.35
N TYR A 48 3.93 6.05 12.36
CA TYR A 48 5.03 6.49 11.48
C TYR A 48 6.33 5.73 11.76
N GLU A 49 6.72 5.59 13.04
CA GLU A 49 7.92 4.84 13.42
C GLU A 49 7.82 3.37 13.00
N ALA A 50 6.65 2.74 13.17
CA ALA A 50 6.41 1.37 12.75
C ALA A 50 6.49 1.21 11.21
N ALA A 51 5.92 2.13 10.44
CA ALA A 51 6.03 2.15 8.99
C ALA A 51 7.50 2.25 8.55
N LEU A 52 8.23 3.22 9.10
CA LEU A 52 9.65 3.43 8.80
C LEU A 52 10.52 2.20 9.09
N GLU A 53 10.26 1.49 10.20
CA GLU A 53 11.00 0.27 10.57
C GLU A 53 10.59 -0.97 9.76
N SER A 54 9.42 -0.95 9.13
CA SER A 54 8.91 -2.09 8.35
C SER A 54 9.45 -2.14 6.91
N GLU A 55 10.01 -1.05 6.40
CA GLU A 55 10.51 -0.99 5.03
C GLU A 55 11.81 -1.79 4.85
N VAL A 56 11.91 -2.53 3.74
CA VAL A 56 13.01 -3.44 3.49
C VAL A 56 13.78 -3.02 2.23
N LEU A 57 15.05 -2.65 2.39
CA LEU A 57 15.97 -2.40 1.29
C LEU A 57 16.50 -3.73 0.73
N LEU A 58 15.90 -4.22 -0.35
CA LEU A 58 16.26 -5.51 -0.98
C LEU A 58 17.51 -5.39 -1.89
N LYS A 59 17.69 -4.24 -2.54
CA LYS A 59 18.80 -3.99 -3.45
C LYS A 59 19.17 -2.52 -3.45
N ASN A 60 20.48 -2.23 -3.47
CA ASN A 60 20.98 -0.88 -3.70
C ASN A 60 22.38 -0.91 -4.34
N ASN A 61 22.45 -0.57 -5.61
CA ASN A 61 23.70 -0.46 -6.35
C ASN A 61 24.29 0.97 -6.26
N GLY A 62 24.12 1.63 -5.09
CA GLY A 62 24.73 2.91 -4.78
C GLY A 62 23.92 4.15 -5.20
N ILE A 63 22.65 3.99 -5.63
CA ILE A 63 21.78 5.13 -5.96
C ILE A 63 21.14 5.77 -4.71
N LEU A 64 20.88 4.99 -3.70
CA LEU A 64 20.32 5.47 -2.43
C LEU A 64 21.43 5.69 -1.39
N PRO A 65 21.34 6.78 -0.58
CA PRO A 65 20.31 7.81 -0.56
C PRO A 65 20.41 8.77 -1.76
N LEU A 66 19.25 9.27 -2.21
CA LEU A 66 19.19 10.23 -3.31
C LEU A 66 19.83 11.58 -2.94
N GLN A 67 20.51 12.20 -3.90
CA GLN A 67 21.04 13.57 -3.74
C GLN A 67 19.87 14.58 -3.79
N LYS A 68 19.98 15.70 -3.07
CA LYS A 68 18.87 16.68 -2.95
C LYS A 68 18.44 17.33 -4.26
N ASN A 69 19.36 17.52 -5.20
CA ASN A 69 19.12 18.29 -6.42
C ASN A 69 18.80 17.43 -7.66
N VAL A 70 18.49 16.14 -7.46
CA VAL A 70 18.15 15.24 -8.56
C VAL A 70 16.77 15.56 -9.12
N ARG A 71 16.61 15.41 -10.43
CA ARG A 71 15.33 15.44 -11.10
C ARG A 71 14.71 14.04 -11.03
N ILE A 72 13.57 13.92 -10.42
CA ILE A 72 12.89 12.66 -10.14
C ILE A 72 11.66 12.54 -11.03
N LEU A 73 11.53 11.40 -11.72
CA LEU A 73 10.24 10.94 -12.21
C LEU A 73 9.66 9.96 -11.19
N VAL A 74 8.46 10.22 -10.71
CA VAL A 74 7.65 9.27 -9.94
C VAL A 74 6.58 8.70 -10.85
N THR A 75 6.39 7.39 -10.87
CA THR A 75 5.48 6.70 -11.79
C THR A 75 4.99 5.38 -11.20
N GLY A 76 3.98 4.78 -11.83
CA GLY A 76 3.37 3.53 -11.40
C GLY A 76 2.06 3.71 -10.64
N PRO A 77 1.22 2.65 -10.59
CA PRO A 77 -0.13 2.73 -10.06
C PRO A 77 -0.18 2.96 -8.54
N ASN A 78 0.90 2.63 -7.83
CA ASN A 78 1.00 2.79 -6.38
C ASN A 78 1.62 4.13 -5.96
N ALA A 79 2.08 4.95 -6.92
CA ALA A 79 2.81 6.17 -6.63
C ALA A 79 1.97 7.26 -5.96
N ASN A 80 0.71 7.43 -6.41
CA ASN A 80 -0.18 8.49 -5.94
C ASN A 80 -1.51 7.93 -5.44
N SER A 81 -1.44 7.01 -4.47
CA SER A 81 -2.61 6.30 -3.95
C SER A 81 -2.42 5.96 -2.47
N ILE A 82 -3.18 6.62 -1.59
CA ILE A 82 -3.27 6.23 -0.17
C ILE A 82 -3.95 4.86 -0.04
N ARG A 83 -4.86 4.53 -0.96
CA ARG A 83 -5.56 3.25 -0.96
C ARG A 83 -4.59 2.07 -1.00
N THR A 84 -3.61 2.11 -1.88
CA THR A 84 -2.65 1.00 -2.04
C THR A 84 -1.70 0.86 -0.85
N LEU A 85 -1.43 1.95 -0.14
CA LEU A 85 -0.61 1.92 1.09
C LEU A 85 -1.33 1.21 2.25
N ASN A 86 -2.66 1.19 2.26
CA ASN A 86 -3.46 0.71 3.39
C ASN A 86 -3.88 -0.76 3.30
N GLY A 87 -4.25 -1.24 2.12
CA GLY A 87 -4.78 -2.60 1.94
C GLY A 87 -6.24 -2.78 2.38
N GLY A 88 -6.68 -4.04 2.40
CA GLY A 88 -8.04 -4.41 2.81
C GLY A 88 -8.33 -4.15 4.29
N TRP A 89 -9.63 -4.08 4.64
CA TRP A 89 -10.13 -3.73 5.97
C TRP A 89 -9.70 -2.34 6.48
N SER A 90 -9.18 -1.49 5.59
CA SER A 90 -8.89 -0.10 5.89
C SER A 90 -10.07 0.77 5.50
N TYR A 91 -10.74 1.36 6.50
CA TYR A 91 -11.98 2.14 6.41
C TYR A 91 -13.20 1.35 5.91
N THR A 92 -13.03 0.48 4.92
CA THR A 92 -14.07 -0.39 4.36
C THR A 92 -13.52 -1.80 4.14
N TRP A 93 -14.41 -2.75 3.83
CA TRP A 93 -14.03 -4.16 3.71
C TRP A 93 -12.88 -4.41 2.72
N GLN A 94 -13.01 -3.96 1.48
CA GLN A 94 -11.97 -4.15 0.46
C GLN A 94 -10.93 -3.02 0.43
N GLY A 95 -10.98 -2.07 1.37
CA GLY A 95 -10.03 -0.97 1.47
C GLY A 95 -10.30 0.21 0.55
N GLU A 96 -11.38 0.19 -0.23
CA GLU A 96 -11.76 1.27 -1.14
C GLU A 96 -12.06 2.59 -0.42
N GLY A 97 -12.44 2.51 0.87
CA GLY A 97 -12.65 3.69 1.71
C GLY A 97 -11.42 4.58 1.86
N ALA A 98 -10.22 4.03 1.70
CA ALA A 98 -8.99 4.83 1.66
C ALA A 98 -8.84 5.71 0.40
N SER A 99 -9.77 5.62 -0.55
CA SER A 99 -9.89 6.58 -1.66
C SER A 99 -10.80 7.78 -1.32
N ILE A 100 -11.41 7.80 -0.15
CA ILE A 100 -12.35 8.86 0.26
C ILE A 100 -11.57 9.99 0.94
N PRO A 101 -11.52 11.22 0.36
CA PRO A 101 -10.65 12.30 0.84
C PRO A 101 -10.86 12.65 2.32
N GLN A 102 -12.09 12.65 2.83
CA GLN A 102 -12.37 12.98 4.24
C GLN A 102 -11.67 12.07 5.25
N PHE A 103 -11.23 10.86 4.83
CA PHE A 103 -10.46 9.97 5.68
C PHE A 103 -8.95 10.14 5.52
N THR A 104 -8.51 10.59 4.35
CA THR A 104 -7.11 10.46 3.92
C THR A 104 -6.44 11.74 3.48
N GLU A 105 -7.16 12.86 3.28
CA GLU A 105 -6.62 14.13 2.77
C GLU A 105 -5.45 14.73 3.59
N LYS A 106 -5.29 14.29 4.84
CA LYS A 106 -4.20 14.75 5.71
C LYS A 106 -2.92 13.92 5.60
N TYR A 107 -2.95 12.84 4.82
CA TYR A 107 -1.81 11.94 4.64
C TYR A 107 -1.24 12.08 3.24
N ASN A 108 0.06 11.92 3.11
CA ASN A 108 0.72 11.99 1.82
C ASN A 108 0.76 10.63 1.13
N THR A 109 0.61 10.64 -0.18
CA THR A 109 1.02 9.53 -1.05
C THR A 109 2.54 9.50 -1.17
N ILE A 110 3.10 8.43 -1.75
CA ILE A 110 4.55 8.36 -2.04
C ILE A 110 4.98 9.55 -2.90
N TYR A 111 4.19 9.88 -3.93
CA TYR A 111 4.46 11.04 -4.78
C TYR A 111 4.46 12.34 -3.99
N GLU A 112 3.43 12.61 -3.21
CA GLU A 112 3.31 13.85 -2.42
C GLU A 112 4.42 14.00 -1.38
N ALA A 113 4.81 12.89 -0.72
CA ALA A 113 5.92 12.89 0.22
C ALA A 113 7.27 13.21 -0.45
N LEU A 114 7.48 12.70 -1.67
CA LEU A 114 8.67 13.01 -2.46
C LEU A 114 8.65 14.43 -2.99
N ASP A 115 7.51 14.94 -3.46
CA ASP A 115 7.32 16.31 -3.94
C ASP A 115 7.55 17.34 -2.83
N ALA A 116 7.12 17.02 -1.60
CA ALA A 116 7.39 17.85 -0.44
C ALA A 116 8.88 17.86 -0.01
N LYS A 117 9.65 16.83 -0.36
CA LYS A 117 11.04 16.64 0.08
C LYS A 117 12.08 17.08 -0.96
N PHE A 118 11.76 17.03 -2.25
CA PHE A 118 12.65 17.33 -3.36
C PHE A 118 12.09 18.43 -4.25
N GLU A 119 12.96 19.29 -4.80
CA GLU A 119 12.55 20.45 -5.58
C GLU A 119 12.11 20.12 -7.02
N ASN A 120 12.55 18.99 -7.57
CA ASN A 120 12.40 18.67 -8.98
C ASN A 120 11.73 17.30 -9.16
N VAL A 121 10.47 17.20 -8.80
CA VAL A 121 9.68 15.98 -8.94
C VAL A 121 8.65 16.12 -10.05
N THR A 122 8.53 15.13 -10.90
CA THR A 122 7.52 15.03 -11.94
C THR A 122 6.75 13.74 -11.73
N TYR A 123 5.43 13.79 -11.76
CA TYR A 123 4.57 12.62 -11.69
C TYR A 123 3.91 12.33 -13.04
N VAL A 124 4.00 11.09 -13.48
CA VAL A 124 3.25 10.55 -14.63
C VAL A 124 2.86 9.12 -14.26
N PRO A 125 1.56 8.77 -14.20
CA PRO A 125 1.15 7.45 -13.71
C PRO A 125 1.69 6.29 -14.54
N GLY A 126 1.68 6.39 -15.86
CA GLY A 126 2.09 5.30 -16.76
C GLY A 126 1.07 4.17 -16.81
N VAL A 127 0.76 3.60 -15.64
CA VAL A 127 -0.26 2.59 -15.39
C VAL A 127 -1.13 3.04 -14.22
N GLU A 128 -2.41 2.77 -14.28
CA GLU A 128 -3.39 3.09 -13.22
C GLU A 128 -4.32 1.92 -12.98
N TYR A 129 -4.80 1.75 -11.75
CA TYR A 129 -5.82 0.74 -11.46
C TYR A 129 -7.19 1.19 -11.96
N ASP A 130 -7.94 0.28 -12.59
CA ASP A 130 -9.34 0.49 -12.90
C ASP A 130 -10.19 0.32 -11.64
N LEU A 131 -10.50 1.45 -11.00
CA LEU A 131 -11.29 1.47 -9.77
C LEU A 131 -12.77 1.16 -10.01
N MET A 132 -13.22 1.13 -11.26
CA MET A 132 -14.62 0.90 -11.62
C MET A 132 -14.91 -0.56 -11.97
N SER A 133 -13.90 -1.35 -12.32
CA SER A 133 -14.05 -2.76 -12.71
C SER A 133 -14.56 -3.67 -11.59
N GLY A 134 -14.37 -3.27 -10.33
CA GLY A 134 -14.61 -4.11 -9.17
C GLY A 134 -13.62 -5.26 -9.01
N ASN A 135 -12.65 -5.38 -9.91
CA ASN A 135 -11.56 -6.35 -9.82
C ASN A 135 -10.27 -5.64 -9.42
N TRP A 136 -9.76 -5.94 -8.23
CA TRP A 136 -8.57 -5.32 -7.69
C TRP A 136 -7.29 -5.52 -8.55
N LYS A 137 -7.24 -6.55 -9.39
CA LYS A 137 -6.11 -6.83 -10.28
C LYS A 137 -6.09 -5.98 -11.56
N PHE A 138 -7.21 -5.38 -11.95
CA PHE A 138 -7.26 -4.64 -13.20
C PHE A 138 -6.50 -3.34 -13.10
N ASP A 139 -5.46 -3.24 -13.93
CA ASP A 139 -4.77 -2.00 -14.23
C ASP A 139 -4.74 -1.77 -15.76
N GLU A 140 -4.53 -0.52 -16.13
CA GLU A 140 -4.49 -0.08 -17.52
C GLU A 140 -3.22 0.73 -17.80
N ALA A 141 -2.63 0.51 -18.97
CA ALA A 141 -1.53 1.31 -19.48
C ALA A 141 -2.07 2.65 -20.02
N THR A 142 -2.14 3.67 -19.15
CA THR A 142 -2.77 4.95 -19.49
C THR A 142 -1.81 5.96 -20.12
N SER A 143 -0.54 5.97 -19.72
CA SER A 143 0.42 7.02 -20.11
C SER A 143 1.89 6.55 -20.10
N ILE A 144 2.16 5.32 -20.55
CA ILE A 144 3.55 4.77 -20.60
C ILE A 144 4.44 5.63 -21.50
N LYS A 145 3.95 6.12 -22.64
CA LYS A 145 4.74 6.95 -23.57
C LYS A 145 5.14 8.28 -22.93
N GLU A 146 4.25 8.90 -22.20
CA GLU A 146 4.45 10.14 -21.45
C GLU A 146 5.45 9.91 -20.31
N ALA A 147 5.32 8.79 -19.57
CA ALA A 147 6.27 8.42 -18.54
C ALA A 147 7.69 8.23 -19.10
N VAL A 148 7.85 7.56 -20.24
CA VAL A 148 9.13 7.41 -20.94
C VAL A 148 9.68 8.76 -21.40
N ALA A 149 8.84 9.66 -21.89
CA ALA A 149 9.26 11.01 -22.29
C ALA A 149 9.74 11.85 -21.08
N ALA A 150 9.08 11.71 -19.94
CA ALA A 150 9.48 12.35 -18.68
C ALA A 150 10.77 11.73 -18.13
N ALA A 151 10.90 10.40 -18.17
CA ALA A 151 12.09 9.67 -17.73
C ALA A 151 13.38 10.15 -18.42
N ARG A 152 13.32 10.43 -19.72
CA ARG A 152 14.48 10.96 -20.47
C ARG A 152 14.99 12.31 -19.96
N LYS A 153 14.12 13.08 -19.30
CA LYS A 153 14.44 14.40 -18.73
C LYS A 153 14.80 14.35 -17.25
N SER A 154 14.65 13.18 -16.61
CA SER A 154 14.93 12.93 -15.20
C SER A 154 16.32 12.34 -15.00
N ASP A 155 16.85 12.42 -13.81
CA ASP A 155 18.12 11.82 -13.40
C ASP A 155 17.91 10.44 -12.78
N VAL A 156 16.76 10.22 -12.15
CA VAL A 156 16.34 8.97 -11.53
C VAL A 156 14.84 8.78 -11.69
N ILE A 157 14.43 7.52 -11.78
CA ILE A 157 13.03 7.10 -11.85
C ILE A 157 12.70 6.37 -10.55
N ILE A 158 11.60 6.76 -9.90
CA ILE A 158 10.98 6.01 -8.80
C ILE A 158 9.71 5.38 -9.36
N ALA A 159 9.75 4.07 -9.56
CA ALA A 159 8.64 3.29 -10.09
C ALA A 159 7.95 2.53 -8.95
N CYS A 160 6.75 2.97 -8.57
CA CYS A 160 5.94 2.39 -7.52
C CYS A 160 4.96 1.39 -8.12
N VAL A 161 5.25 0.12 -7.93
CA VAL A 161 4.50 -1.01 -8.48
C VAL A 161 4.05 -1.94 -7.35
N GLY A 162 3.13 -2.83 -7.64
CA GLY A 162 2.64 -3.78 -6.64
C GLY A 162 1.18 -4.11 -6.81
N GLU A 163 0.42 -4.07 -5.72
CA GLU A 163 -0.97 -4.50 -5.66
C GLU A 163 -1.92 -3.34 -5.33
N ASN A 164 -3.16 -3.45 -5.84
CA ASN A 164 -4.28 -2.68 -5.31
C ASN A 164 -4.81 -3.38 -4.05
N THR A 165 -5.77 -2.76 -3.38
CA THR A 165 -6.36 -3.29 -2.15
C THR A 165 -7.27 -4.49 -2.42
N TYR A 166 -7.19 -5.47 -1.57
CA TYR A 166 -8.06 -6.63 -1.52
C TYR A 166 -8.07 -7.22 -0.10
N CYS A 167 -9.06 -8.05 0.22
CA CYS A 167 -9.03 -8.95 1.36
C CYS A 167 -9.89 -10.18 1.11
N GLU A 168 -9.68 -11.21 1.91
CA GLU A 168 -10.44 -12.46 1.94
C GLU A 168 -10.52 -13.16 0.57
N THR A 169 -11.63 -13.89 0.31
CA THR A 169 -11.84 -14.67 -0.91
C THR A 169 -11.70 -13.86 -2.22
N PRO A 170 -12.18 -12.60 -2.33
CA PRO A 170 -11.93 -11.79 -3.52
C PRO A 170 -10.45 -11.56 -3.82
N GLY A 171 -9.60 -11.62 -2.79
CA GLY A 171 -8.15 -11.49 -2.92
C GLY A 171 -7.42 -12.80 -3.27
N ASN A 172 -8.14 -13.93 -3.43
CA ASN A 172 -7.50 -15.19 -3.81
C ASN A 172 -6.87 -15.06 -5.19
N ASP A 173 -5.64 -15.51 -5.30
CA ASP A 173 -4.84 -15.43 -6.51
C ASP A 173 -3.91 -16.63 -6.63
N GLU A 174 -3.95 -17.33 -7.76
CA GLU A 174 -3.06 -18.45 -8.08
C GLU A 174 -1.83 -17.99 -8.86
N ASP A 175 -1.91 -16.81 -9.50
CA ASP A 175 -0.83 -16.19 -10.26
C ASP A 175 -0.22 -15.05 -9.44
N LEU A 176 1.03 -15.22 -9.01
CA LEU A 176 1.77 -14.22 -8.26
C LEU A 176 2.64 -13.31 -9.14
N ASP A 177 2.61 -13.45 -10.44
CA ASP A 177 3.33 -12.50 -11.30
C ASP A 177 2.73 -11.09 -11.17
N LEU A 178 3.59 -10.08 -11.23
CA LEU A 178 3.16 -8.69 -11.33
C LEU A 178 2.43 -8.50 -12.67
N SER A 179 1.47 -7.56 -12.72
CA SER A 179 0.69 -7.36 -13.94
C SER A 179 1.57 -7.04 -15.17
N ASP A 180 1.14 -7.50 -16.33
CA ASP A 180 1.83 -7.25 -17.60
C ASP A 180 2.02 -5.76 -17.88
N ASN A 181 1.04 -4.92 -17.54
CA ASN A 181 1.13 -3.47 -17.75
C ASN A 181 2.23 -2.84 -16.88
N GLN A 182 2.34 -3.25 -15.63
CA GLN A 182 3.39 -2.77 -14.72
C GLN A 182 4.78 -3.27 -15.17
N ILE A 183 4.89 -4.53 -15.59
CA ILE A 183 6.12 -5.09 -16.18
C ILE A 183 6.52 -4.30 -17.44
N GLN A 184 5.57 -4.01 -18.34
CA GLN A 184 5.81 -3.23 -19.55
C GLN A 184 6.25 -1.80 -19.24
N LEU A 185 5.63 -1.14 -18.26
CA LEU A 185 6.04 0.18 -17.79
C LEU A 185 7.52 0.18 -17.41
N VAL A 186 7.93 -0.71 -16.49
CA VAL A 186 9.31 -0.76 -16.00
C VAL A 186 10.30 -1.09 -17.12
N LYS A 187 9.97 -2.03 -18.02
CA LYS A 187 10.82 -2.33 -19.19
C LYS A 187 10.98 -1.13 -20.13
N ALA A 188 9.89 -0.40 -20.39
CA ALA A 188 9.93 0.80 -21.23
C ALA A 188 10.77 1.92 -20.60
N LEU A 189 10.68 2.09 -19.28
CA LEU A 189 11.48 3.03 -18.52
C LEU A 189 12.97 2.65 -18.54
N ALA A 190 13.29 1.37 -18.35
CA ALA A 190 14.67 0.86 -18.39
C ALA A 190 15.36 1.12 -19.74
N ALA A 191 14.61 1.07 -20.84
CA ALA A 191 15.12 1.40 -22.18
C ALA A 191 15.58 2.86 -22.33
N THR A 192 15.26 3.75 -21.39
CA THR A 192 15.79 5.12 -21.36
C THR A 192 17.23 5.21 -20.86
N GLY A 193 17.75 4.15 -20.23
CA GLY A 193 19.07 4.11 -19.60
C GLY A 193 19.16 4.89 -18.28
N ARG A 194 18.04 5.38 -17.74
CA ARG A 194 18.02 6.07 -16.45
C ARG A 194 17.95 5.05 -15.30
N PRO A 195 18.64 5.31 -14.17
CA PRO A 195 18.55 4.45 -13.01
C PRO A 195 17.12 4.40 -12.46
N ILE A 196 16.68 3.21 -12.08
CA ILE A 196 15.35 2.95 -11.54
C ILE A 196 15.47 2.51 -10.09
N VAL A 197 14.73 3.16 -9.21
CA VAL A 197 14.40 2.70 -7.87
C VAL A 197 12.99 2.09 -7.96
N LEU A 198 12.89 0.78 -7.72
CA LEU A 198 11.62 0.09 -7.60
C LEU A 198 11.12 0.21 -6.18
N ILE A 199 9.91 0.70 -6.00
CA ILE A 199 9.16 0.62 -4.75
C ILE A 199 8.10 -0.46 -4.94
N LEU A 200 8.16 -1.52 -4.14
CA LEU A 200 7.18 -2.59 -4.12
C LEU A 200 6.19 -2.31 -2.99
N ASN A 201 4.95 -2.00 -3.35
CA ASN A 201 3.88 -1.77 -2.39
C ASN A 201 2.84 -2.87 -2.56
N GLU A 202 2.92 -3.87 -1.71
CA GLU A 202 2.21 -5.13 -1.91
C GLU A 202 1.89 -5.84 -0.59
N GLY A 203 0.72 -6.45 -0.49
CA GLY A 203 0.29 -7.22 0.69
C GLY A 203 0.89 -8.62 0.71
N ARG A 204 1.26 -9.14 -0.43
CA ARG A 204 2.01 -10.40 -0.61
C ARG A 204 3.06 -10.23 -1.69
N PRO A 205 4.23 -10.88 -1.56
CA PRO A 205 5.31 -10.74 -2.52
C PRO A 205 4.88 -11.15 -3.94
N ARG A 206 5.09 -10.25 -4.90
CA ARG A 206 4.89 -10.52 -6.32
C ARG A 206 6.18 -10.96 -7.00
N ILE A 207 6.03 -11.74 -8.04
CA ILE A 207 7.17 -12.22 -8.83
C ILE A 207 7.63 -11.10 -9.76
N ILE A 208 8.82 -10.57 -9.49
CA ILE A 208 9.41 -9.43 -10.22
C ILE A 208 10.67 -9.82 -11.01
N ARG A 209 10.88 -11.11 -11.29
CA ARG A 209 12.11 -11.64 -11.93
C ARG A 209 12.47 -10.95 -13.25
N GLU A 210 11.48 -10.40 -13.97
CA GLU A 210 11.71 -9.74 -15.26
C GLU A 210 12.15 -8.29 -15.12
N ILE A 211 11.86 -7.64 -14.02
CA ILE A 211 12.11 -6.21 -13.79
C ILE A 211 13.15 -5.95 -12.70
N GLU A 212 13.37 -6.89 -11.77
CA GLU A 212 14.40 -6.76 -10.74
C GLU A 212 15.81 -6.50 -11.34
N PRO A 213 16.26 -7.22 -12.39
CA PRO A 213 17.57 -6.95 -13.00
C PRO A 213 17.71 -5.57 -13.62
N LEU A 214 16.60 -4.91 -13.97
CA LEU A 214 16.54 -3.59 -14.57
C LEU A 214 16.63 -2.47 -13.53
N ALA A 215 16.37 -2.78 -12.25
CA ALA A 215 16.37 -1.82 -11.16
C ALA A 215 17.79 -1.59 -10.60
N THR A 216 18.12 -0.35 -10.29
CA THR A 216 19.32 0.06 -9.57
C THR A 216 19.18 -0.12 -8.08
N ALA A 217 17.96 0.09 -7.55
CA ALA A 217 17.57 -0.21 -6.18
C ALA A 217 16.17 -0.79 -6.13
N VAL A 218 15.89 -1.57 -5.09
CA VAL A 218 14.57 -2.16 -4.81
C VAL A 218 14.28 -2.01 -3.32
N VAL A 219 13.17 -1.39 -3.01
CA VAL A 219 12.64 -1.23 -1.65
C VAL A 219 11.27 -1.88 -1.60
N ASP A 220 11.06 -2.78 -0.65
CA ASP A 220 9.75 -3.35 -0.36
C ASP A 220 9.16 -2.62 0.83
N VAL A 221 8.05 -1.94 0.61
CA VAL A 221 7.36 -1.14 1.64
C VAL A 221 6.15 -1.88 2.23
N LEU A 222 5.82 -3.07 1.71
CA LEU A 222 4.65 -3.83 2.15
C LEU A 222 3.36 -2.97 2.10
N LEU A 223 2.60 -2.95 3.21
CA LEU A 223 1.42 -2.10 3.41
C LEU A 223 1.67 -1.19 4.63
N PRO A 224 2.35 -0.06 4.45
CA PRO A 224 2.81 0.77 5.57
C PRO A 224 1.68 1.61 6.19
N GLY A 225 0.49 1.63 5.58
CA GLY A 225 -0.65 2.39 6.05
C GLY A 225 -0.57 3.88 5.71
N ASN A 226 -1.31 4.68 6.51
CA ASN A 226 -1.42 6.13 6.25
C ASN A 226 -0.11 6.91 6.41
N TYR A 227 0.89 6.33 7.05
CA TYR A 227 2.16 7.00 7.38
C TYR A 227 3.35 6.43 6.58
N GLY A 228 3.05 5.62 5.56
CA GLY A 228 4.04 5.04 4.67
C GLY A 228 4.61 5.99 3.63
#